data_3c121983ad8d9b4476bc9baef7898a37
#
_entry.id   3c121983ad8d9b4476bc9baef7898a37
#
_cell.length_a   1.000
_cell.length_b   1.000
_cell.length_c   1.000
_cell.angle_alpha   90.00
_cell.angle_beta   90.00
_cell.angle_gamma   90.00
#
_symmetry.space_group_name_H-M   'P 1'
#
loop_
_entity.id
_entity.type
_entity.pdbx_description
1 polymer ?
#
loop_
_entity_poly.entity_id
_entity_poly.type
_entity_poly.pdbx_seq_one_letter_code
_entity_poly.pdbx_strand_id
1 'polypeptide(L)'
;MVAQIRTYTINKGMMDSWLELFDKEIRPVHESLGIPIVATYVSADRSDFVWVRTFATAEEIPEKEKAYFASPGRKALGDKPTSHIAKMEVKLVEEVLGSVVVS
;
A
#
# COMPACT_ATOMS: atom_id res chain seq x y z
N MET A 1 7.25 8.94 13.64
CA MET A 1 6.58 8.46 12.44
C MET A 1 6.75 6.96 12.32
N VAL A 2 5.71 6.27 11.95
CA VAL A 2 5.74 4.83 11.70
C VAL A 2 5.42 4.56 10.24
N ALA A 3 5.85 3.41 9.74
CA ALA A 3 5.58 2.99 8.37
C ALA A 3 5.09 1.54 8.34
N GLN A 4 4.22 1.24 7.41
CA GLN A 4 3.89 -0.13 7.06
C GLN A 4 4.60 -0.48 5.76
N ILE A 5 5.44 -1.51 5.84
CA ILE A 5 6.04 -2.12 4.65
C ILE A 5 5.15 -3.28 4.27
N ARG A 6 4.53 -3.19 3.10
CA ARG A 6 3.56 -4.18 2.64
C ARG A 6 4.14 -4.90 1.42
N THR A 7 4.25 -6.21 1.53
CA THR A 7 4.76 -7.05 0.44
C THR A 7 3.63 -7.97 -0.01
N TYR A 8 3.21 -7.80 -1.26
CA TYR A 8 2.16 -8.59 -1.87
C TYR A 8 2.74 -9.50 -2.93
N THR A 9 2.53 -10.80 -2.78
CA THR A 9 2.80 -11.72 -3.89
C THR A 9 1.61 -11.64 -4.84
N ILE A 10 1.87 -11.24 -6.07
CA ILE A 10 0.83 -11.03 -7.08
C ILE A 10 0.64 -12.32 -7.87
N ASN A 11 -0.61 -12.65 -8.16
CA ASN A 11 -0.94 -13.83 -8.94
C ASN A 11 -0.24 -13.78 -10.30
N LYS A 12 0.22 -14.92 -10.76
CA LYS A 12 1.01 -15.03 -11.99
C LYS A 12 0.29 -14.38 -13.18
N GLY A 13 1.03 -13.51 -13.87
CA GLY A 13 0.50 -12.83 -15.05
C GLY A 13 -0.33 -11.58 -14.74
N MET A 14 -0.53 -11.23 -13.47
CA MET A 14 -1.40 -10.13 -13.07
C MET A 14 -0.67 -8.87 -12.64
N MET A 15 0.67 -8.83 -12.71
CA MET A 15 1.42 -7.67 -12.22
C MET A 15 1.08 -6.39 -12.98
N ASP A 16 0.98 -6.42 -14.30
CA ASP A 16 0.66 -5.22 -15.06
C ASP A 16 -0.75 -4.70 -14.72
N SER A 17 -1.72 -5.60 -14.59
CA SER A 17 -3.08 -5.25 -14.15
C SER A 17 -3.08 -4.66 -12.74
N TRP A 18 -2.28 -5.24 -11.83
CA TRP A 18 -2.12 -4.74 -10.48
C TRP A 18 -1.54 -3.33 -10.44
N LEU A 19 -0.47 -3.09 -11.20
CA LEU A 19 0.16 -1.77 -11.23
C LEU A 19 -0.79 -0.70 -11.74
N GLU A 20 -1.59 -1.00 -12.75
CA GLU A 20 -2.59 -0.07 -13.25
C GLU A 20 -3.67 0.21 -12.20
N LEU A 21 -4.19 -0.83 -11.57
CA LEU A 21 -5.19 -0.71 -10.52
C LEU A 21 -4.64 0.13 -9.35
N PHE A 22 -3.42 -0.16 -8.92
CA PHE A 22 -2.80 0.55 -7.80
C PHE A 22 -2.62 2.03 -8.11
N ASP A 23 -2.03 2.32 -9.26
CA ASP A 23 -1.71 3.70 -9.62
C ASP A 23 -2.95 4.56 -9.86
N LYS A 24 -3.96 3.99 -10.52
CA LYS A 24 -5.16 4.75 -10.91
C LYS A 24 -6.26 4.78 -9.86
N GLU A 25 -6.33 3.76 -9.01
CA GLU A 25 -7.46 3.60 -8.10
C GLU A 25 -7.06 3.56 -6.62
N ILE A 26 -6.03 2.81 -6.27
CA ILE A 26 -5.67 2.63 -4.85
C ILE A 26 -4.89 3.83 -4.32
N ARG A 27 -3.90 4.30 -5.06
CA ARG A 27 -3.09 5.44 -4.66
C ARG A 27 -3.91 6.71 -4.46
N PRO A 28 -4.79 7.12 -5.40
CA PRO A 28 -5.57 8.36 -5.22
C PRO A 28 -6.46 8.34 -3.99
N VAL A 29 -7.04 7.20 -3.64
CA VAL A 29 -7.87 7.08 -2.43
C VAL A 29 -7.01 7.27 -1.18
N HIS A 30 -5.82 6.67 -1.13
CA HIS A 30 -4.89 6.87 -0.02
C HIS A 30 -4.51 8.34 0.13
N GLU A 31 -4.16 8.99 -0.97
CA GLU A 31 -3.80 10.41 -0.95
C GLU A 31 -4.95 11.29 -0.46
N SER A 32 -6.18 11.00 -0.89
CA SER A 32 -7.36 11.75 -0.46
C SER A 32 -7.65 11.62 1.03
N LEU A 33 -7.22 10.54 1.65
CA LEU A 33 -7.40 10.28 3.08
C LEU A 33 -6.19 10.69 3.93
N GLY A 34 -5.20 11.31 3.31
CA GLY A 34 -4.00 11.72 4.04
C GLY A 34 -3.13 10.55 4.49
N ILE A 35 -3.10 9.47 3.72
CA ILE A 35 -2.22 8.32 3.98
C ILE A 35 -1.12 8.35 2.91
N PRO A 36 0.06 8.91 3.21
CA PRO A 36 1.12 9.00 2.22
C PRO A 36 1.65 7.64 1.80
N ILE A 37 1.79 7.44 0.49
CA ILE A 37 2.50 6.29 -0.08
C ILE A 37 3.87 6.82 -0.50
N VAL A 38 4.91 6.38 0.17
CA VAL A 38 6.26 6.96 0.01
C VAL A 38 7.18 6.13 -0.86
N ALA A 39 6.82 4.88 -1.14
CA ALA A 39 7.66 4.00 -1.97
C ALA A 39 6.81 2.90 -2.59
N THR A 40 7.15 2.53 -3.82
CA THR A 40 6.56 1.39 -4.53
C THR A 40 7.65 0.69 -5.34
N TYR A 41 7.69 -0.64 -5.24
CA TYR A 41 8.70 -1.46 -5.93
C TYR A 41 8.07 -2.73 -6.49
N VAL A 42 8.64 -3.22 -7.58
CA VAL A 42 8.32 -4.54 -8.12
C VAL A 42 9.61 -5.36 -8.08
N SER A 43 9.55 -6.60 -7.58
CA SER A 43 10.71 -7.48 -7.57
C SER A 43 11.21 -7.77 -8.99
N ALA A 44 12.49 -8.11 -9.11
CA ALA A 44 13.12 -8.34 -10.41
C ALA A 44 12.41 -9.45 -11.21
N ASP A 45 11.90 -10.48 -10.53
CA ASP A 45 11.16 -11.57 -11.16
C ASP A 45 9.66 -11.25 -11.37
N ARG A 46 9.22 -10.04 -11.00
CA ARG A 46 7.85 -9.54 -11.14
C ARG A 46 6.80 -10.34 -10.36
N SER A 47 7.22 -11.04 -9.32
CA SER A 47 6.29 -11.80 -8.46
C SER A 47 5.75 -10.97 -7.30
N ASP A 48 6.55 -10.05 -6.76
CA ASP A 48 6.19 -9.28 -5.57
C ASP A 48 6.06 -7.78 -5.88
N PHE A 49 5.08 -7.18 -5.25
CA PHE A 49 4.91 -5.73 -5.20
C PHE A 49 5.13 -5.28 -3.76
N VAL A 50 6.08 -4.39 -3.55
CA VAL A 50 6.40 -3.85 -2.22
C VAL A 50 6.03 -2.37 -2.20
N TRP A 51 5.27 -1.97 -1.21
CA TRP A 51 4.93 -0.55 -1.05
C TRP A 51 4.95 -0.16 0.42
N VAL A 52 5.18 1.11 0.64
CA VAL A 52 5.33 1.66 1.99
C VAL A 52 4.37 2.83 2.13
N ARG A 53 3.56 2.79 3.17
CA ARG A 53 2.72 3.92 3.57
C ARG A 53 3.05 4.33 5.00
N THR A 54 2.92 5.61 5.29
CA THR A 54 3.35 6.17 6.56
C THR A 54 2.20 6.77 7.36
N PHE A 55 2.40 6.80 8.67
CA PHE A 55 1.45 7.36 9.63
C PHE A 55 2.23 8.16 10.68
N ALA A 56 1.60 9.18 11.23
CA ALA A 56 2.24 9.96 12.30
C ALA A 56 2.48 9.10 13.54
N THR A 57 1.50 8.29 13.92
CA THR A 57 1.58 7.38 15.07
C THR A 57 0.96 6.03 14.72
N ALA A 58 1.34 4.98 15.47
CA ALA A 58 0.74 3.66 15.30
C ALA A 58 -0.74 3.65 15.68
N GLU A 59 -1.13 4.51 16.62
CA GLU A 59 -2.51 4.56 17.13
C GLU A 59 -3.51 5.04 16.08
N GLU A 60 -3.08 5.83 15.10
CA GLU A 60 -4.00 6.31 14.06
C GLU A 60 -4.26 5.27 12.95
N ILE A 61 -3.48 4.19 12.90
CA ILE A 61 -3.58 3.21 11.81
C ILE A 61 -4.98 2.58 11.73
N PRO A 62 -5.58 2.05 12.83
CA PRO A 62 -6.90 1.44 12.73
C PRO A 62 -7.98 2.38 12.19
N GLU A 63 -7.96 3.65 12.60
CA GLU A 63 -8.93 4.64 12.13
C GLU A 63 -8.73 4.96 10.65
N LYS A 64 -7.48 5.12 10.23
CA LYS A 64 -7.14 5.41 8.84
C LYS A 64 -7.51 4.24 7.93
N GLU A 65 -7.24 3.01 8.36
CA GLU A 65 -7.61 1.83 7.59
C GLU A 65 -9.13 1.68 7.50
N LYS A 66 -9.84 1.95 8.60
CA LYS A 66 -11.30 1.93 8.60
C LYS A 66 -11.86 2.96 7.62
N ALA A 67 -11.31 4.17 7.62
CA ALA A 67 -11.72 5.21 6.70
C ALA A 67 -11.45 4.82 5.24
N TYR A 68 -10.33 4.16 4.99
CA TYR A 68 -9.99 3.67 3.66
C TYR A 68 -11.04 2.66 3.16
N PHE A 69 -11.34 1.63 3.97
CA PHE A 69 -12.31 0.61 3.56
C PHE A 69 -13.74 1.14 3.49
N ALA A 70 -14.07 2.19 4.24
CA ALA A 70 -15.37 2.83 4.18
C ALA A 70 -15.51 3.84 3.04
N SER A 71 -14.40 4.23 2.40
CA SER A 71 -14.43 5.23 1.34
C SER A 71 -15.18 4.73 0.10
N PRO A 72 -15.92 5.62 -0.60
CA PRO A 72 -16.59 5.24 -1.84
C PRO A 72 -15.62 4.71 -2.90
N GLY A 73 -14.44 5.30 -2.99
CA GLY A 73 -13.41 4.88 -3.94
C GLY A 73 -12.95 3.45 -3.71
N ARG A 74 -12.72 3.05 -2.45
CA ARG A 74 -12.33 1.66 -2.14
C ARG A 74 -13.51 0.70 -2.35
N LYS A 75 -14.71 1.08 -1.91
CA LYS A 75 -15.90 0.23 -2.05
C LYS A 75 -16.22 -0.05 -3.52
N ALA A 76 -16.01 0.91 -4.39
CA ALA A 76 -16.24 0.74 -5.82
C ALA A 76 -15.34 -0.34 -6.45
N LEU A 77 -14.19 -0.63 -5.85
CA LEU A 77 -13.26 -1.64 -6.35
C LEU A 77 -13.72 -3.07 -6.04
N GLY A 78 -14.53 -3.23 -5.00
CA GLY A 78 -15.00 -4.57 -4.58
C GLY A 78 -13.82 -5.49 -4.26
N ASP A 79 -13.80 -6.66 -4.89
CA ASP A 79 -12.76 -7.67 -4.70
C ASP A 79 -11.60 -7.56 -5.72
N LYS A 80 -11.59 -6.53 -6.56
CA LYS A 80 -10.50 -6.36 -7.54
C LYS A 80 -9.12 -6.39 -6.90
N PRO A 81 -8.85 -5.61 -5.82
CA PRO A 81 -7.53 -5.66 -5.21
C PRO A 81 -7.14 -7.06 -4.73
N THR A 82 -8.03 -7.72 -3.98
CA THR A 82 -7.71 -9.03 -3.40
C THR A 82 -7.62 -10.13 -4.43
N SER A 83 -8.31 -10.01 -5.56
CA SER A 83 -8.23 -11.01 -6.63
C SER A 83 -6.86 -11.06 -7.31
N HIS A 84 -6.05 -10.00 -7.17
CA HIS A 84 -4.68 -9.95 -7.71
C HIS A 84 -3.65 -10.54 -6.77
N ILE A 85 -3.97 -10.70 -5.48
CA ILE A 85 -3.01 -10.97 -4.42
C ILE A 85 -3.09 -12.42 -3.98
N ALA A 86 -1.97 -13.16 -4.11
CA ALA A 86 -1.87 -14.54 -3.64
C ALA A 86 -1.45 -14.59 -2.17
N LYS A 87 -0.61 -13.66 -1.72
CA LYS A 87 -0.09 -13.61 -0.36
C LYS A 87 0.20 -12.16 0.02
N MET A 88 -0.03 -11.83 1.28
CA MET A 88 0.20 -10.49 1.81
C MET A 88 1.01 -10.57 3.09
N GLU A 89 2.09 -9.80 3.18
CA GLU A 89 2.86 -9.62 4.40
C GLU A 89 2.89 -8.13 4.74
N VAL A 90 2.67 -7.81 6.02
CA VAL A 90 2.69 -6.43 6.51
C VAL A 90 3.63 -6.35 7.69
N LYS A 91 4.57 -5.42 7.64
CA LYS A 91 5.51 -5.16 8.73
C LYS A 91 5.38 -3.71 9.16
N LEU A 92 5.11 -3.51 10.45
CA LEU A 92 5.11 -2.18 11.04
C LEU A 92 6.52 -1.87 11.52
N VAL A 93 7.04 -0.71 11.13
CA VAL A 93 8.39 -0.26 11.50
C VAL A 93 8.34 1.17 12.01
N GLU A 94 9.26 1.50 12.89
CA GLU A 94 9.40 2.86 13.42
C GLU A 94 10.62 3.53 12.84
N GLU A 95 10.51 4.83 12.59
CA GLU A 95 11.65 5.63 12.19
C GLU A 95 12.65 5.75 13.34
N VAL A 96 13.91 5.46 13.07
CA VAL A 96 15.02 5.65 14.02
C VAL A 96 16.14 6.38 13.31
N LEU A 97 16.98 7.09 14.08
CA LEU A 97 18.11 7.85 13.55
C LEU A 97 17.74 8.93 12.54
N GLY A 98 16.45 9.28 12.46
CA GLY A 98 15.95 10.27 11.52
C GLY A 98 15.81 9.74 10.10
N SER A 99 15.20 10.57 9.23
CA SER A 99 15.02 10.22 7.83
C SER A 99 16.32 10.36 7.06
N VAL A 100 16.64 9.37 6.25
CA VAL A 100 17.75 9.45 5.32
C VAL A 100 17.21 10.01 4.01
N VAL A 101 17.70 11.19 3.63
CA VAL A 101 17.40 11.75 2.32
C VAL A 101 18.48 11.26 1.35
N VAL A 102 18.08 10.41 0.44
CA VAL A 102 18.95 9.97 -0.65
C VAL A 102 18.65 10.86 -1.84
N SER A 103 19.59 11.69 -2.15
CA SER A 103 19.48 12.58 -3.31
C SER A 103 20.26 12.00 -4.49
#